data_d4fa0bd9dd02d7ac7beb639df08629f9
#
_entry.id   d4fa0bd9dd02d7ac7beb639df08629f9
#
_cell.length_a   1.000
_cell.length_b   1.000
_cell.length_c   1.000
_cell.angle_alpha   90.00
_cell.angle_beta   90.00
_cell.angle_gamma   90.00
#
_symmetry.space_group_name_H-M   'P 1'
#
loop_
_entity.id
_entity.type
_entity.pdbx_description
1 polymer ?
#
loop_
_entity_poly.entity_id
_entity_poly.type
_entity_poly.pdbx_seq_one_letter_code
_entity_poly.pdbx_strand_id
1 'polypeptide(L)'
;MKLILENWNKFLNEAEEESSSVGYQEMLDLIKGEDGSEIKIFIDVPKGAKKGFGATEKRPVPFDYGEFPDYINDADKMGWDLIIAPSESGKEWNKVGNLLPVGRVDYKEGSGKEGNDKIVMASGGKISEEDKDALKVFFDGISDRFEAPRWDV
;
A
#
# COMPACT_ATOMS: atom_id res chain seq x y z
N MET A 1 20.57 -35.88 -7.35
CA MET A 1 20.36 -34.66 -8.20
C MET A 1 18.91 -34.38 -8.49
N LYS A 2 18.16 -35.38 -8.97
CA LYS A 2 16.74 -35.21 -9.27
C LYS A 2 15.90 -34.81 -8.05
N LEU A 3 16.13 -35.40 -6.89
CA LEU A 3 15.46 -35.06 -5.64
C LEU A 3 15.71 -33.62 -5.20
N ILE A 4 16.92 -33.12 -5.41
CA ILE A 4 17.29 -31.74 -5.07
C ILE A 4 16.50 -30.75 -5.94
N LEU A 5 16.38 -31.04 -7.25
CA LEU A 5 15.63 -30.20 -8.18
C LEU A 5 14.13 -30.22 -7.87
N GLU A 6 13.56 -31.35 -7.54
CA GLU A 6 12.15 -31.48 -7.16
C GLU A 6 11.85 -30.69 -5.89
N ASN A 7 12.74 -30.76 -4.89
CA ASN A 7 12.59 -30.00 -3.65
C ASN A 7 12.72 -28.49 -3.89
N TRP A 8 13.61 -28.08 -4.78
CA TRP A 8 13.78 -26.67 -5.13
C TRP A 8 12.54 -26.12 -5.82
N ASN A 9 11.98 -26.86 -6.78
CA ASN A 9 10.76 -26.47 -7.48
C ASN A 9 9.57 -26.36 -6.53
N LYS A 10 9.45 -27.30 -5.59
CA LYS A 10 8.41 -27.23 -4.55
C LYS A 10 8.58 -26.00 -3.67
N PHE A 11 9.81 -25.69 -3.27
CA PHE A 11 10.11 -24.49 -2.47
C PHE A 11 9.72 -23.22 -3.22
N LEU A 12 10.06 -23.13 -4.52
CA LEU A 12 9.70 -21.97 -5.34
C LEU A 12 8.16 -21.83 -5.47
N ASN A 13 7.46 -22.93 -5.66
CA ASN A 13 5.99 -22.91 -5.75
C ASN A 13 5.37 -22.47 -4.43
N GLU A 14 5.88 -22.92 -3.30
CA GLU A 14 5.40 -22.49 -1.99
C GLU A 14 5.65 -21.00 -1.76
N ALA A 15 6.79 -20.48 -2.18
CA ALA A 15 7.11 -19.07 -2.10
C ALA A 15 6.16 -18.23 -2.98
N GLU A 16 5.85 -18.71 -4.19
CA GLU A 16 4.88 -18.06 -5.08
C GLU A 16 3.46 -18.08 -4.49
N GLU A 17 3.08 -19.18 -3.82
CA GLU A 17 1.80 -19.27 -3.14
C GLU A 17 1.71 -18.31 -1.97
N GLU A 18 2.81 -18.10 -1.22
CA GLU A 18 2.87 -17.15 -0.11
C GLU A 18 2.73 -15.70 -0.58
N SER A 19 3.19 -15.39 -1.80
CA SER A 19 3.09 -14.07 -2.41
C SER A 19 2.03 -14.07 -3.51
N SER A 20 0.85 -14.62 -3.22
CA SER A 20 -0.21 -14.73 -4.20
C SER A 20 -0.94 -13.41 -4.42
N SER A 21 -1.50 -13.25 -5.62
CA SER A 21 -2.34 -12.11 -5.98
C SER A 21 -3.63 -12.12 -5.17
N VAL A 22 -3.97 -10.94 -4.63
CA VAL A 22 -5.22 -10.74 -3.90
C VAL A 22 -5.90 -9.47 -4.41
N GLY A 23 -7.23 -9.48 -4.40
CA GLY A 23 -8.02 -8.30 -4.76
C GLY A 23 -8.08 -7.29 -3.61
N TYR A 24 -8.62 -6.11 -3.90
CA TYR A 24 -8.73 -5.02 -2.92
C TYR A 24 -9.52 -5.46 -1.68
N GLN A 25 -10.72 -6.02 -1.85
CA GLN A 25 -11.54 -6.44 -0.71
C GLN A 25 -10.87 -7.55 0.09
N GLU A 26 -10.22 -8.49 -0.58
CA GLU A 26 -9.46 -9.55 0.08
C GLU A 26 -8.33 -8.96 0.93
N MET A 27 -7.64 -7.94 0.43
CA MET A 27 -6.57 -7.28 1.16
C MET A 27 -7.11 -6.58 2.41
N LEU A 28 -8.24 -5.88 2.30
CA LEU A 28 -8.89 -5.25 3.45
C LEU A 28 -9.29 -6.30 4.50
N ASP A 29 -9.84 -7.41 4.06
CA ASP A 29 -10.27 -8.49 4.95
C ASP A 29 -9.09 -9.12 5.68
N LEU A 30 -7.97 -9.30 5.00
CA LEU A 30 -6.73 -9.80 5.60
C LEU A 30 -6.21 -8.85 6.69
N ILE A 31 -6.19 -7.56 6.41
CA ILE A 31 -5.73 -6.55 7.37
C ILE A 31 -6.62 -6.54 8.63
N LYS A 32 -7.93 -6.64 8.45
CA LYS A 32 -8.91 -6.63 9.55
C LYS A 32 -9.05 -7.99 10.24
N GLY A 33 -8.45 -9.03 9.69
CA GLY A 33 -8.56 -10.38 10.18
C GLY A 33 -7.74 -10.62 11.45
N GLU A 34 -7.84 -11.83 11.97
CA GLU A 34 -7.23 -12.25 13.24
C GLU A 34 -5.71 -12.05 13.25
N ASP A 35 -5.04 -12.33 12.14
CA ASP A 35 -3.58 -12.21 12.01
C ASP A 35 -3.15 -10.93 11.29
N GLY A 36 -4.07 -10.00 11.08
CA GLY A 36 -3.80 -8.78 10.32
C GLY A 36 -2.68 -7.93 10.91
N SER A 37 -2.59 -7.87 12.24
CA SER A 37 -1.56 -7.10 12.93
C SER A 37 -0.13 -7.59 12.65
N GLU A 38 0.02 -8.85 12.27
CA GLU A 38 1.33 -9.46 11.98
C GLU A 38 1.73 -9.35 10.51
N ILE A 39 0.87 -8.84 9.64
CA ILE A 39 1.19 -8.66 8.23
C ILE A 39 2.38 -7.71 8.09
N LYS A 40 3.38 -8.17 7.33
CA LYS A 40 4.59 -7.40 7.06
C LYS A 40 4.29 -6.22 6.15
N ILE A 41 4.88 -5.08 6.47
CA ILE A 41 4.90 -3.91 5.59
C ILE A 41 6.34 -3.44 5.40
N PHE A 42 6.59 -2.80 4.27
CA PHE A 42 7.90 -2.24 3.94
C PHE A 42 7.71 -0.80 3.51
N ILE A 43 8.36 0.14 4.21
CA ILE A 43 8.28 1.55 3.86
C ILE A 43 9.38 1.86 2.84
N ASP A 44 8.96 2.10 1.61
CA ASP A 44 9.83 2.39 0.48
C ASP A 44 10.21 3.87 0.41
N VAL A 45 9.25 4.75 0.69
CA VAL A 45 9.43 6.20 0.66
C VAL A 45 8.98 6.77 2.01
N PRO A 46 9.91 7.06 2.92
CA PRO A 46 9.54 7.62 4.22
C PRO A 46 9.11 9.08 4.09
N LYS A 47 8.31 9.54 5.05
CA LYS A 47 7.84 10.93 5.13
C LYS A 47 8.99 11.92 4.93
N GLY A 48 8.81 12.86 4.03
CA GLY A 48 9.82 13.87 3.68
C GLY A 48 10.70 13.51 2.49
N ALA A 49 10.79 12.25 2.12
CA ALA A 49 11.49 11.84 0.91
C ALA A 49 10.68 12.22 -0.32
N LYS A 50 11.34 12.38 -1.45
CA LYS A 50 10.68 12.82 -2.69
C LYS A 50 10.22 11.64 -3.53
N LYS A 51 8.99 11.74 -4.05
CA LYS A 51 8.42 10.77 -4.98
C LYS A 51 7.49 11.48 -5.96
N GLY A 52 7.50 11.04 -7.21
CA GLY A 52 6.71 11.65 -8.29
C GLY A 52 5.35 11.00 -8.53
N PHE A 53 5.13 9.77 -8.11
CA PHE A 53 3.91 9.01 -8.42
C PHE A 53 3.53 9.06 -9.91
N GLY A 54 4.54 8.88 -10.78
CA GLY A 54 4.35 8.93 -12.22
C GLY A 54 4.38 10.34 -12.81
N ALA A 55 4.41 11.40 -12.00
CA ALA A 55 4.59 12.76 -12.45
C ALA A 55 6.07 13.03 -12.77
N THR A 56 6.35 14.01 -13.62
CA THR A 56 7.72 14.38 -13.97
C THR A 56 8.45 15.03 -12.80
N GLU A 57 7.73 15.74 -11.94
CA GLU A 57 8.29 16.42 -10.78
C GLU A 57 8.13 15.59 -9.53
N LYS A 58 9.23 15.33 -8.83
CA LYS A 58 9.23 14.64 -7.55
C LYS A 58 9.03 15.66 -6.43
N ARG A 59 8.15 15.34 -5.49
CA ARG A 59 7.81 16.19 -4.34
C ARG A 59 8.02 15.45 -3.03
N PRO A 60 8.37 16.18 -1.95
CA PRO A 60 8.40 15.57 -0.61
C PRO A 60 7.02 15.02 -0.27
N VAL A 61 6.96 13.76 0.18
CA VAL A 61 5.68 13.16 0.57
C VAL A 61 5.42 13.48 2.04
N PRO A 62 4.16 13.85 2.42
CA PRO A 62 3.83 14.15 3.81
C PRO A 62 3.46 12.91 4.63
N PHE A 63 3.76 11.73 4.13
CA PHE A 63 3.37 10.44 4.72
C PHE A 63 4.44 9.39 4.44
N ASP A 64 4.39 8.27 5.17
CA ASP A 64 5.17 7.09 4.82
C ASP A 64 4.43 6.32 3.72
N TYR A 65 5.12 5.96 2.67
CA TYR A 65 4.61 5.21 1.54
C TYR A 65 5.35 3.88 1.45
N GLY A 66 4.60 2.80 1.30
CA GLY A 66 5.20 1.48 1.26
C GLY A 66 4.31 0.43 0.61
N GLU A 67 4.61 -0.82 0.92
CA GLU A 67 3.90 -1.95 0.33
C GLU A 67 3.73 -3.10 1.31
N PHE A 68 2.80 -3.98 0.99
CA PHE A 68 2.63 -5.29 1.62
C PHE A 68 3.37 -6.31 0.74
N PRO A 69 4.61 -6.67 1.07
CA PRO A 69 5.43 -7.47 0.14
C PRO A 69 4.90 -8.89 -0.10
N ASP A 70 4.11 -9.42 0.82
CA ASP A 70 3.59 -10.79 0.72
C ASP A 70 2.27 -10.90 -0.03
N TYR A 71 1.64 -9.78 -0.40
CA TYR A 71 0.34 -9.76 -1.07
C TYR A 71 0.41 -8.92 -2.33
N ILE A 72 0.24 -9.57 -3.46
CA ILE A 72 0.47 -8.97 -4.78
C ILE A 72 -0.83 -8.36 -5.34
N ASN A 73 -0.72 -7.13 -5.85
CA ASN A 73 -1.78 -6.49 -6.62
C ASN A 73 -1.65 -6.93 -8.07
N ASP A 74 -2.71 -7.49 -8.63
CA ASP A 74 -2.73 -7.97 -10.02
C ASP A 74 -2.51 -6.86 -11.05
N ALA A 75 -2.84 -5.62 -10.69
CA ALA A 75 -2.74 -4.48 -11.62
C ALA A 75 -1.29 -4.19 -12.04
N ASP A 76 -0.35 -4.25 -11.11
CA ASP A 76 1.06 -3.97 -11.38
C ASP A 76 2.01 -5.13 -11.09
N LYS A 77 1.47 -6.27 -10.62
CA LYS A 77 2.25 -7.47 -10.26
C LYS A 77 3.25 -7.24 -9.13
N MET A 78 3.01 -6.23 -8.31
CA MET A 78 3.83 -5.88 -7.15
C MET A 78 2.99 -5.89 -5.87
N GLY A 79 3.62 -5.80 -4.71
CA GLY A 79 2.91 -5.75 -3.45
C GLY A 79 1.90 -4.59 -3.41
N TRP A 80 0.77 -4.81 -2.72
CA TRP A 80 -0.23 -3.76 -2.54
C TRP A 80 0.42 -2.54 -1.89
N ASP A 81 0.11 -1.36 -2.42
CA ASP A 81 0.63 -0.09 -1.90
C ASP A 81 -0.17 0.38 -0.68
N LEU A 82 0.52 0.97 0.27
CA LEU A 82 -0.11 1.57 1.44
C LEU A 82 0.45 2.96 1.70
N ILE A 83 -0.38 3.78 2.32
CA ILE A 83 -0.03 5.11 2.82
C ILE A 83 -0.37 5.13 4.30
N ILE A 84 0.59 5.52 5.15
CA ILE A 84 0.34 5.71 6.58
C ILE A 84 -0.02 7.17 6.81
N ALA A 85 -1.05 7.42 7.63
CA ALA A 85 -1.50 8.77 7.93
C ALA A 85 -0.33 9.69 8.29
N PRO A 86 -0.30 10.94 7.80
CA PRO A 86 0.83 11.85 7.99
C PRO A 86 1.29 11.99 9.44
N SER A 87 0.38 12.15 10.39
CA SER A 87 0.73 12.31 11.80
C SER A 87 1.34 11.07 12.44
N GLU A 88 1.16 9.91 11.83
CA GLU A 88 1.67 8.63 12.33
C GLU A 88 2.88 8.15 11.53
N SER A 89 3.27 8.89 10.52
CA SER A 89 4.44 8.60 9.69
C SER A 89 5.74 9.05 10.36
N GLY A 90 6.87 8.54 9.84
CA GLY A 90 8.17 8.84 10.41
C GLY A 90 8.61 7.91 11.53
N LYS A 91 7.85 6.86 11.79
CA LYS A 91 8.20 5.81 12.75
C LYS A 91 8.79 4.61 11.98
N GLU A 92 9.41 3.70 12.70
CA GLU A 92 9.96 2.48 12.09
C GLU A 92 8.86 1.42 11.95
N TRP A 93 8.03 1.58 10.93
CA TRP A 93 6.98 0.60 10.62
C TRP A 93 7.56 -0.60 9.89
N ASN A 94 7.28 -1.82 10.37
CA ASN A 94 7.67 -3.06 9.73
C ASN A 94 6.52 -4.09 9.67
N LYS A 95 5.43 -3.82 10.34
CA LYS A 95 4.20 -4.63 10.27
C LYS A 95 2.99 -3.75 10.57
N VAL A 96 1.81 -4.26 10.23
CA VAL A 96 0.56 -3.52 10.35
C VAL A 96 0.28 -3.05 11.78
N GLY A 97 0.49 -3.94 12.78
CA GLY A 97 0.19 -3.59 14.16
C GLY A 97 -1.27 -3.20 14.33
N ASN A 98 -1.52 -2.01 14.89
CA ASN A 98 -2.88 -1.50 15.09
C ASN A 98 -3.37 -0.59 13.96
N LEU A 99 -2.65 -0.51 12.86
CA LEU A 99 -3.11 0.23 11.68
C LEU A 99 -4.32 -0.46 11.05
N LEU A 100 -5.33 0.31 10.71
CA LEU A 100 -6.52 -0.17 10.01
C LEU A 100 -6.80 0.70 8.79
N PRO A 101 -7.41 0.14 7.73
CA PRO A 101 -7.77 0.93 6.55
C PRO A 101 -8.77 2.02 6.89
N VAL A 102 -8.50 3.24 6.43
CA VAL A 102 -9.38 4.39 6.64
C VAL A 102 -9.77 5.07 5.33
N GLY A 103 -9.13 4.71 4.23
CA GLY A 103 -9.43 5.31 2.94
C GLY A 103 -8.61 4.68 1.83
N ARG A 104 -8.76 5.24 0.64
CA ARG A 104 -8.01 4.78 -0.53
C ARG A 104 -7.74 5.93 -1.49
N VAL A 105 -6.67 5.78 -2.26
CA VAL A 105 -6.33 6.68 -3.35
C VAL A 105 -6.25 5.85 -4.62
N ASP A 106 -7.05 6.22 -5.61
CA ASP A 106 -7.15 5.49 -6.87
C ASP A 106 -6.49 6.28 -8.01
N TYR A 107 -5.88 5.56 -8.95
CA TYR A 107 -5.50 6.15 -10.23
C TYR A 107 -6.77 6.43 -11.04
N LYS A 108 -6.73 7.51 -11.80
CA LYS A 108 -7.83 7.85 -12.70
C LYS A 108 -7.98 6.83 -13.82
N GLU A 109 -9.20 6.62 -14.26
CA GLU A 109 -9.52 5.85 -15.45
C GLU A 109 -8.81 6.48 -16.65
N GLY A 110 -8.20 5.65 -17.48
CA GLY A 110 -7.42 6.11 -18.63
C GLY A 110 -5.97 6.47 -18.35
N SER A 111 -5.54 6.41 -17.08
CA SER A 111 -4.14 6.68 -16.70
C SER A 111 -3.17 5.57 -17.13
N GLY A 112 -3.68 4.38 -17.48
CA GLY A 112 -2.89 3.19 -17.76
C GLY A 112 -2.48 2.43 -16.50
N LYS A 113 -2.90 2.90 -15.33
CA LYS A 113 -2.56 2.30 -14.03
C LYS A 113 -3.79 2.00 -13.18
N GLU A 114 -4.93 1.84 -13.83
CA GLU A 114 -6.19 1.50 -13.17
C GLU A 114 -6.04 0.22 -12.35
N GLY A 115 -6.62 0.22 -11.15
CA GLY A 115 -6.53 -0.90 -10.22
C GLY A 115 -5.30 -0.90 -9.34
N ASN A 116 -4.32 -0.04 -9.60
CA ASN A 116 -3.15 0.13 -8.74
C ASN A 116 -3.45 1.11 -7.61
N ASP A 117 -4.48 0.80 -6.85
CA ASP A 117 -4.99 1.64 -5.76
C ASP A 117 -4.09 1.54 -4.53
N LYS A 118 -4.13 2.58 -3.72
CA LYS A 118 -3.35 2.67 -2.48
C LYS A 118 -4.27 2.69 -1.27
N ILE A 119 -3.95 1.86 -0.29
CA ILE A 119 -4.72 1.76 0.94
C ILE A 119 -4.18 2.77 1.95
N VAL A 120 -5.03 3.66 2.46
CA VAL A 120 -4.65 4.61 3.51
C VAL A 120 -4.92 3.97 4.86
N MET A 121 -3.92 3.97 5.72
CA MET A 121 -3.94 3.30 7.02
C MET A 121 -3.75 4.31 8.16
N ALA A 122 -4.46 4.11 9.26
CA ALA A 122 -4.29 4.89 10.47
C ALA A 122 -4.53 4.03 11.71
N SER A 123 -3.89 4.38 12.82
CA SER A 123 -4.03 3.62 14.06
C SER A 123 -5.47 3.60 14.56
N GLY A 124 -5.94 2.41 14.89
CA GLY A 124 -7.30 2.21 15.39
C GLY A 124 -8.39 2.54 14.38
N GLY A 125 -8.03 2.73 13.12
CA GLY A 125 -9.01 3.07 12.08
C GLY A 125 -9.53 4.50 12.17
N LYS A 126 -8.75 5.42 12.78
CA LYS A 126 -9.14 6.82 12.96
C LYS A 126 -8.12 7.74 12.32
N ILE A 127 -8.56 8.55 11.37
CA ILE A 127 -7.72 9.55 10.72
C ILE A 127 -8.25 10.96 11.04
N SER A 128 -7.35 11.88 11.38
CA SER A 128 -7.72 13.27 11.68
C SER A 128 -8.07 14.04 10.42
N GLU A 129 -8.83 15.14 10.59
CA GLU A 129 -9.16 16.04 9.48
C GLU A 129 -7.89 16.70 8.91
N GLU A 130 -6.90 16.98 9.77
CA GLU A 130 -5.61 17.52 9.33
C GLU A 130 -4.88 16.55 8.40
N ASP A 131 -4.87 15.26 8.73
CA ASP A 131 -4.25 14.22 7.91
C ASP A 131 -4.99 14.04 6.58
N LYS A 132 -6.33 14.07 6.61
CA LYS A 132 -7.15 14.02 5.39
C LYS A 132 -6.82 15.19 4.47
N ASP A 133 -6.73 16.39 5.03
CA ASP A 133 -6.42 17.60 4.26
C ASP A 133 -5.01 17.53 3.65
N ALA A 134 -4.03 17.05 4.40
CA ALA A 134 -2.67 16.90 3.92
C ALA A 134 -2.60 15.94 2.72
N LEU A 135 -3.31 14.83 2.80
CA LEU A 135 -3.40 13.86 1.69
C LEU A 135 -4.11 14.46 0.49
N LYS A 136 -5.22 15.15 0.71
CA LYS A 136 -5.98 15.81 -0.35
C LYS A 136 -5.11 16.83 -1.10
N VAL A 137 -4.43 17.70 -0.39
CA VAL A 137 -3.55 18.72 -0.98
C VAL A 137 -2.44 18.07 -1.81
N PHE A 138 -1.83 17.02 -1.28
CA PHE A 138 -0.77 16.33 -2.00
C PHE A 138 -1.27 15.73 -3.32
N PHE A 139 -2.37 14.97 -3.28
CA PHE A 139 -2.91 14.30 -4.48
C PHE A 139 -3.61 15.26 -5.44
N ASP A 140 -4.16 16.37 -4.95
CA ASP A 140 -4.68 17.44 -5.82
C ASP A 140 -3.54 18.04 -6.68
N GLY A 141 -2.33 18.07 -6.14
CA GLY A 141 -1.15 18.53 -6.89
C GLY A 141 -0.78 17.65 -8.08
N ILE A 142 -1.29 16.42 -8.14
CA ILE A 142 -1.08 15.47 -9.24
C ILE A 142 -2.43 14.91 -9.71
N SER A 143 -3.44 15.76 -9.73
CA SER A 143 -4.83 15.37 -10.02
C SER A 143 -5.08 14.92 -11.44
N ASP A 144 -4.12 15.11 -12.36
CA ASP A 144 -4.18 14.56 -13.71
C ASP A 144 -4.04 13.01 -13.72
N ARG A 145 -3.53 12.43 -12.64
CA ARG A 145 -3.25 10.99 -12.54
C ARG A 145 -4.10 10.28 -11.49
N PHE A 146 -4.52 10.98 -10.44
CA PHE A 146 -5.20 10.39 -9.30
C PHE A 146 -6.58 10.99 -9.09
N GLU A 147 -7.51 10.13 -8.62
CA GLU A 147 -8.75 10.60 -8.05
C GLU A 147 -8.48 11.22 -6.68
N ALA A 148 -9.39 12.06 -6.19
CA ALA A 148 -9.30 12.56 -4.82
C ALA A 148 -9.36 11.39 -3.82
N PRO A 149 -8.62 11.47 -2.70
CA PRO A 149 -8.69 10.43 -1.68
C PRO A 149 -10.13 10.22 -1.20
N ARG A 150 -10.50 8.93 -1.00
CA ARG A 150 -11.82 8.56 -0.48
C ARG A 150 -11.66 7.98 0.92
N TRP A 151 -12.62 8.25 1.78
CA TRP A 151 -12.59 7.84 3.18
C TRP A 151 -13.58 6.73 3.50
N ASP A 152 -14.17 6.15 2.49
CA ASP A 152 -14.99 4.94 2.51
C ASP A 152 -14.12 3.74 2.14
N VAL A 153 -14.00 2.80 3.00
CA VAL A 153 -13.22 1.58 2.76
C VAL A 153 -14.11 0.37 2.57
#